data_a1d92f438d1ce421a2738ce69ba22987
#
_entry.id   a1d92f438d1ce421a2738ce69ba22987
#
_cell.length_a   1.000
_cell.length_b   1.000
_cell.length_c   1.000
_cell.angle_alpha   90.00
_cell.angle_beta   90.00
_cell.angle_gamma   90.00
#
_symmetry.space_group_name_H-M   'P 1'
#
loop_
_entity.id
_entity.type
_entity.pdbx_description
1 polymer ?
#
loop_
_entity_poly.entity_id
_entity_poly.type
_entity_poly.pdbx_seq_one_letter_code
_entity_poly.pdbx_strand_id
1 'polypeptide(L)'
;MLVKLFTSKLRVELLALFFMRLGETFYLGEIVKHTGGDPGNISRELRNLESIGLLISRKEGNLKYYSLNKTYLLYDELRSIILKTRGAVGTLKEKLSDVKNIDFAFIYGSIAAGTETAKSDIDLMVIGEISMEKLLSFMRDPERTLGRQINASLYSAKEYGSRMKKQDPFVARVMNEPRILLMGEEDELQRIGS
;
A
#
# COMPACT_ATOMS: atom_id res chain seq x y z
N MET A 1 4.95 14.63 3.36
CA MET A 1 4.96 14.89 1.90
C MET A 1 3.55 15.13 1.35
N LEU A 2 2.58 14.22 1.46
CA LEU A 2 1.23 14.37 0.89
C LEU A 2 0.46 15.60 1.36
N VAL A 3 0.54 15.97 2.64
CA VAL A 3 -0.16 17.17 3.15
C VAL A 3 0.33 18.45 2.45
N LYS A 4 1.61 18.50 2.05
CA LYS A 4 2.13 19.64 1.26
C LYS A 4 1.62 19.62 -0.18
N LEU A 5 1.39 18.45 -0.76
CA LEU A 5 0.85 18.30 -2.11
C LEU A 5 -0.66 18.60 -2.18
N PHE A 6 -1.43 18.08 -1.23
CA PHE A 6 -2.89 18.24 -1.19
C PHE A 6 -3.39 19.37 -0.30
N THR A 7 -2.49 20.12 0.36
CA THR A 7 -2.74 21.29 1.23
C THR A 7 -3.67 21.07 2.43
N SER A 8 -4.31 19.90 2.53
CA SER A 8 -5.24 19.53 3.61
C SER A 8 -4.91 18.17 4.20
N LYS A 9 -4.64 18.14 5.52
CA LYS A 9 -4.44 16.89 6.26
C LYS A 9 -5.68 16.01 6.20
N LEU A 10 -6.87 16.61 6.37
CA LEU A 10 -8.14 15.89 6.30
C LEU A 10 -8.35 15.23 4.93
N ARG A 11 -8.06 15.95 3.84
CA ARG A 11 -8.16 15.38 2.48
C ARG A 11 -7.27 14.16 2.30
N VAL A 12 -6.03 14.24 2.77
CA VAL A 12 -5.09 13.11 2.72
C VAL A 12 -5.61 11.92 3.53
N GLU A 13 -6.19 12.14 4.70
CA GLU A 13 -6.77 11.09 5.54
C GLU A 13 -7.99 10.43 4.89
N LEU A 14 -8.88 11.23 4.29
CA LEU A 14 -10.03 10.70 3.54
C LEU A 14 -9.60 9.90 2.31
N LEU A 15 -8.68 10.43 1.51
CA LEU A 15 -8.12 9.70 0.37
C LEU A 15 -7.49 8.38 0.81
N ALA A 16 -6.68 8.40 1.88
CA ALA A 16 -6.09 7.18 2.43
C ALA A 16 -7.17 6.18 2.86
N LEU A 17 -8.20 6.61 3.60
CA LEU A 17 -9.30 5.75 4.03
C LEU A 17 -9.95 5.03 2.85
N PHE A 18 -10.36 5.78 1.83
CA PHE A 18 -11.06 5.21 0.69
C PHE A 18 -10.17 4.35 -0.22
N PHE A 19 -8.94 4.77 -0.50
CA PHE A 19 -8.01 4.02 -1.35
C PHE A 19 -7.39 2.80 -0.67
N MET A 20 -7.30 2.77 0.67
CA MET A 20 -6.81 1.59 1.39
C MET A 20 -7.90 0.56 1.65
N ARG A 21 -9.17 0.96 1.59
CA ARG A 21 -10.35 0.09 1.81
C ARG A 21 -11.19 0.00 0.55
N LEU A 22 -10.58 -0.54 -0.49
CA LEU A 22 -11.19 -0.65 -1.81
C LEU A 22 -12.48 -1.49 -1.78
N GLY A 23 -13.54 -0.93 -2.37
CA GLY A 23 -14.86 -1.59 -2.46
C GLY A 23 -15.73 -1.43 -1.22
N GLU A 24 -15.22 -0.82 -0.14
CA GLU A 24 -16.04 -0.47 1.01
C GLU A 24 -16.80 0.85 0.78
N THR A 25 -17.92 0.98 1.48
CA THR A 25 -18.74 2.20 1.51
C THR A 25 -18.82 2.69 2.94
N PHE A 26 -18.77 4.01 3.14
CA PHE A 26 -18.77 4.61 4.46
C PHE A 26 -19.80 5.72 4.55
N TYR A 27 -20.55 5.77 5.66
CA TYR A 27 -21.34 6.95 6.02
C TYR A 27 -20.55 7.88 6.96
N LEU A 28 -21.00 9.11 7.11
CA LEU A 28 -20.29 10.16 7.85
C LEU A 28 -19.81 9.71 9.24
N GLY A 29 -20.66 9.02 10.02
CA GLY A 29 -20.32 8.59 11.37
C GLY A 29 -19.15 7.59 11.42
N GLU A 30 -19.04 6.69 10.43
CA GLU A 30 -17.90 5.76 10.31
C GLU A 30 -16.63 6.52 9.93
N ILE A 31 -16.72 7.46 8.98
CA ILE A 31 -15.59 8.28 8.56
C ILE A 31 -15.05 9.10 9.74
N VAL A 32 -15.93 9.68 10.57
CA VAL A 32 -15.53 10.40 11.80
C VAL A 32 -14.77 9.48 12.74
N LYS A 33 -15.23 8.24 12.96
CA LYS A 33 -14.53 7.25 13.81
C LYS A 33 -13.15 6.90 13.28
N HIS A 34 -13.00 6.80 11.96
CA HIS A 34 -11.72 6.45 11.33
C HIS A 34 -10.71 7.60 11.32
N THR A 35 -11.18 8.83 11.11
CA THR A 35 -10.30 10.01 10.94
C THR A 35 -10.11 10.81 12.22
N GLY A 36 -11.01 10.68 13.20
CA GLY A 36 -11.04 11.51 14.41
C GLY A 36 -11.32 12.99 14.15
N GLY A 37 -11.74 13.34 12.93
CA GLY A 37 -11.93 14.72 12.50
C GLY A 37 -13.30 15.29 12.89
N ASP A 38 -13.44 16.62 12.74
CA ASP A 38 -14.69 17.32 12.94
C ASP A 38 -15.73 16.93 11.87
N PRO A 39 -16.97 16.54 12.26
CA PRO A 39 -17.99 16.07 11.32
C PRO A 39 -18.38 17.11 10.24
N GLY A 40 -18.38 18.39 10.57
CA GLY A 40 -18.72 19.48 9.64
C GLY A 40 -17.64 19.65 8.57
N ASN A 41 -16.38 19.59 8.96
CA ASN A 41 -15.24 19.66 8.05
C ASN A 41 -15.19 18.42 7.14
N ILE A 42 -15.42 17.23 7.71
CA ILE A 42 -15.50 15.97 6.94
C ILE A 42 -16.64 16.05 5.92
N SER A 43 -17.84 16.45 6.35
CA SER A 43 -19.00 16.57 5.46
C SER A 43 -18.75 17.53 4.30
N ARG A 44 -18.07 18.66 4.55
CA ARG A 44 -17.69 19.62 3.51
C ARG A 44 -16.70 19.01 2.53
N GLU A 45 -15.68 18.34 3.04
CA GLU A 45 -14.66 17.73 2.18
C GLU A 45 -15.21 16.55 1.37
N LEU A 46 -16.11 15.73 1.93
CA LEU A 46 -16.80 14.69 1.17
C LEU A 46 -17.62 15.26 0.01
N ARG A 47 -18.31 16.39 0.23
CA ARG A 47 -19.02 17.09 -0.86
C ARG A 47 -18.07 17.62 -1.93
N ASN A 48 -16.91 18.13 -1.53
CA ASN A 48 -15.88 18.57 -2.48
C ASN A 48 -15.37 17.43 -3.34
N LEU A 49 -15.06 16.27 -2.72
CA LEU A 49 -14.59 15.08 -3.44
C LEU A 49 -15.69 14.46 -4.32
N GLU A 50 -16.96 14.55 -3.89
CA GLU A 50 -18.11 14.14 -4.68
C GLU A 50 -18.35 15.08 -5.88
N SER A 51 -18.22 16.39 -5.68
CA SER A 51 -18.46 17.38 -6.74
C SER A 51 -17.47 17.30 -7.89
N ILE A 52 -16.23 16.84 -7.62
CA ILE A 52 -15.22 16.57 -8.66
C ILE A 52 -15.34 15.17 -9.25
N GLY A 53 -16.30 14.35 -8.77
CA GLY A 53 -16.55 13.00 -9.28
C GLY A 53 -15.62 11.92 -8.76
N LEU A 54 -14.71 12.21 -7.82
CA LEU A 54 -13.83 11.21 -7.21
C LEU A 54 -14.59 10.27 -6.26
N LEU A 55 -15.57 10.80 -5.52
CA LEU A 55 -16.49 10.01 -4.74
C LEU A 55 -17.86 9.98 -5.42
N ILE A 56 -18.55 8.86 -5.27
CA ILE A 56 -19.97 8.71 -5.56
C ILE A 56 -20.69 8.40 -4.26
N SER A 57 -21.98 8.76 -4.20
CA SER A 57 -22.78 8.49 -3.02
C SER A 57 -24.12 7.84 -3.36
N ARG A 58 -24.65 7.09 -2.39
CA ARG A 58 -26.01 6.55 -2.42
C ARG A 58 -26.69 6.80 -1.08
N LYS A 59 -28.01 6.97 -1.09
CA LYS A 59 -28.82 7.04 0.13
C LYS A 59 -29.37 5.66 0.46
N GLU A 60 -29.27 5.27 1.72
CA GLU A 60 -29.92 4.11 2.29
C GLU A 60 -30.62 4.55 3.59
N GLY A 61 -31.93 4.63 3.57
CA GLY A 61 -32.71 5.24 4.64
C GLY A 61 -32.32 6.71 4.86
N ASN A 62 -31.94 7.05 6.09
CA ASN A 62 -31.49 8.40 6.46
C ASN A 62 -29.98 8.60 6.34
N LEU A 63 -29.25 7.58 5.91
CA LEU A 63 -27.79 7.64 5.79
C LEU A 63 -27.36 7.87 4.33
N LYS A 64 -26.31 8.64 4.16
CA LYS A 64 -25.62 8.86 2.88
C LYS A 64 -24.28 8.14 2.94
N TYR A 65 -24.12 7.12 2.09
CA TYR A 65 -22.91 6.32 1.95
C TYR A 65 -22.08 6.84 0.80
N TYR A 66 -20.78 6.89 1.00
CA TYR A 66 -19.79 7.31 0.01
C TYR A 66 -18.86 6.16 -0.36
N SER A 67 -18.46 6.11 -1.61
CA SER A 67 -17.47 5.18 -2.14
C SER A 67 -16.61 5.83 -3.23
N LEU A 68 -15.45 5.21 -3.53
CA LEU A 68 -14.63 5.64 -4.66
C LEU A 68 -15.33 5.40 -6.00
N ASN A 69 -15.23 6.38 -6.86
CA ASN A 69 -15.58 6.25 -8.27
C ASN A 69 -14.39 5.66 -9.05
N LYS A 70 -14.44 4.37 -9.37
CA LYS A 70 -13.38 3.67 -10.10
C LYS A 70 -13.22 4.15 -11.56
N THR A 71 -14.21 4.86 -12.10
CA THR A 71 -14.14 5.43 -13.46
C THR A 71 -13.66 6.88 -13.46
N TYR A 72 -13.25 7.41 -12.31
CA TYR A 72 -12.67 8.76 -12.24
C TYR A 72 -11.37 8.84 -13.03
N LEU A 73 -11.21 9.90 -13.82
CA LEU A 73 -10.10 10.04 -14.78
C LEU A 73 -8.71 9.85 -14.16
N LEU A 74 -8.51 10.31 -12.93
CA LEU A 74 -7.21 10.23 -12.22
C LEU A 74 -7.22 9.16 -11.11
N TYR A 75 -8.09 8.14 -11.24
CA TYR A 75 -8.24 7.12 -10.21
C TYR A 75 -6.93 6.35 -9.97
N ASP A 76 -6.28 5.87 -11.02
CA ASP A 76 -5.07 5.05 -10.92
C ASP A 76 -3.86 5.86 -10.43
N GLU A 77 -3.74 7.11 -10.86
CA GLU A 77 -2.68 8.01 -10.41
C GLU A 77 -2.82 8.33 -8.92
N LEU A 78 -4.02 8.72 -8.47
CA LEU A 78 -4.29 9.00 -7.06
C LEU A 78 -4.08 7.75 -6.21
N ARG A 79 -4.56 6.59 -6.67
CA ARG A 79 -4.33 5.30 -6.04
C ARG A 79 -2.84 5.03 -5.87
N SER A 80 -2.06 5.15 -6.95
CA SER A 80 -0.61 4.97 -6.92
C SER A 80 0.06 5.91 -5.91
N ILE A 81 -0.31 7.20 -5.90
CA ILE A 81 0.23 8.19 -4.96
C ILE A 81 -0.08 7.79 -3.51
N ILE A 82 -1.33 7.41 -3.21
CA ILE A 82 -1.74 7.05 -1.85
C ILE A 82 -1.05 5.77 -1.39
N LEU A 83 -1.02 4.72 -2.22
CA LEU A 83 -0.34 3.46 -1.89
C LEU A 83 1.16 3.66 -1.62
N LYS A 84 1.84 4.44 -2.47
CA LYS A 84 3.28 4.72 -2.31
C LYS A 84 3.62 5.56 -1.08
N THR A 85 2.65 6.29 -0.51
CA THR A 85 2.93 7.27 0.53
C THR A 85 2.26 7.01 1.88
N ARG A 86 1.11 6.36 1.90
CA ARG A 86 0.30 6.11 3.11
C ARG A 86 -0.19 4.66 3.24
N GLY A 87 -0.14 3.89 2.16
CA GLY A 87 -0.52 2.49 2.14
C GLY A 87 0.61 1.57 2.62
N ALA A 88 0.51 0.30 2.22
CA ALA A 88 1.50 -0.74 2.55
C ALA A 88 2.94 -0.30 2.21
N VAL A 89 3.13 0.35 1.07
CA VAL A 89 4.43 0.83 0.59
C VAL A 89 5.05 1.84 1.56
N GLY A 90 4.30 2.88 1.95
CA GLY A 90 4.81 3.92 2.85
C GLY A 90 5.12 3.38 4.24
N THR A 91 4.20 2.59 4.81
CA THR A 91 4.35 1.96 6.13
C THR A 91 5.54 1.00 6.16
N LEU A 92 5.67 0.13 5.15
CA LEU A 92 6.77 -0.83 5.08
C LEU A 92 8.10 -0.16 4.80
N LYS A 93 8.15 0.83 3.91
CA LYS A 93 9.38 1.58 3.62
C LYS A 93 9.92 2.27 4.86
N GLU A 94 9.07 2.94 5.64
CA GLU A 94 9.46 3.57 6.90
C GLU A 94 9.98 2.52 7.90
N LYS A 95 9.24 1.42 8.09
CA LYS A 95 9.62 0.38 9.05
C LYS A 95 10.89 -0.37 8.67
N LEU A 96 11.07 -0.69 7.38
CA LEU A 96 12.26 -1.39 6.91
C LEU A 96 13.51 -0.51 6.94
N SER A 97 13.39 0.82 6.84
CA SER A 97 14.56 1.72 6.93
C SER A 97 15.27 1.65 8.28
N ASP A 98 14.58 1.21 9.33
CA ASP A 98 15.15 1.02 10.66
C ASP A 98 15.84 -0.35 10.82
N VAL A 99 15.70 -1.25 9.82
CA VAL A 99 16.23 -2.62 9.88
C VAL A 99 17.57 -2.69 9.16
N LYS A 100 18.61 -3.08 9.89
CA LYS A 100 19.95 -3.26 9.32
C LYS A 100 20.07 -4.58 8.57
N ASN A 101 21.04 -4.63 7.63
CA ASN A 101 21.39 -5.81 6.84
C ASN A 101 20.28 -6.28 5.89
N ILE A 102 19.47 -5.35 5.38
CA ILE A 102 18.60 -5.54 4.23
C ILE A 102 19.22 -4.79 3.06
N ASP A 103 19.51 -5.49 1.98
CA ASP A 103 20.04 -4.92 0.75
C ASP A 103 18.90 -4.46 -0.16
N PHE A 104 17.89 -5.32 -0.33
CA PHE A 104 16.71 -5.01 -1.13
C PHE A 104 15.43 -5.44 -0.43
N ALA A 105 14.38 -4.67 -0.65
CA ALA A 105 13.03 -5.05 -0.28
C ALA A 105 12.03 -4.50 -1.31
N PHE A 106 11.06 -5.31 -1.71
CA PHE A 106 10.00 -4.89 -2.63
C PHE A 106 8.69 -5.65 -2.40
N ILE A 107 7.59 -4.99 -2.69
CA ILE A 107 6.25 -5.59 -2.75
C ILE A 107 6.04 -6.13 -4.16
N TYR A 108 5.45 -7.34 -4.26
CA TYR A 108 5.04 -7.97 -5.52
C TYR A 108 3.59 -8.46 -5.43
N GLY A 109 3.12 -9.22 -6.41
CA GLY A 109 1.78 -9.79 -6.43
C GLY A 109 0.67 -8.74 -6.65
N SER A 110 -0.51 -8.98 -6.08
CA SER A 110 -1.72 -8.22 -6.38
C SER A 110 -1.62 -6.73 -6.09
N ILE A 111 -0.92 -6.33 -5.02
CA ILE A 111 -0.72 -4.92 -4.68
C ILE A 111 0.14 -4.21 -5.72
N ALA A 112 1.23 -4.83 -6.14
CA ALA A 112 2.11 -4.26 -7.15
C ALA A 112 1.44 -4.22 -8.53
N ALA A 113 0.67 -5.26 -8.87
CA ALA A 113 -0.09 -5.35 -10.12
C ALA A 113 -1.34 -4.46 -10.16
N GLY A 114 -1.75 -3.89 -9.01
CA GLY A 114 -2.95 -3.07 -8.96
C GLY A 114 -4.28 -3.83 -8.97
N THR A 115 -4.26 -5.12 -8.71
CA THR A 115 -5.43 -6.01 -8.75
C THR A 115 -5.91 -6.42 -7.36
N GLU A 116 -5.32 -5.85 -6.29
CA GLU A 116 -5.66 -6.19 -4.92
C GLU A 116 -7.10 -5.86 -4.55
N THR A 117 -7.62 -6.60 -3.58
CA THR A 117 -8.90 -6.36 -2.89
C THR A 117 -8.65 -5.93 -1.44
N ALA A 118 -9.71 -5.57 -0.71
CA ALA A 118 -9.62 -5.25 0.72
C ALA A 118 -9.03 -6.40 1.58
N LYS A 119 -9.17 -7.65 1.11
CA LYS A 119 -8.72 -8.87 1.81
C LYS A 119 -7.38 -9.41 1.31
N SER A 120 -6.78 -8.80 0.29
CA SER A 120 -5.50 -9.26 -0.24
C SER A 120 -4.38 -9.07 0.77
N ASP A 121 -3.56 -10.10 0.93
CA ASP A 121 -2.33 -10.03 1.71
C ASP A 121 -1.27 -9.16 1.01
N ILE A 122 -0.24 -8.80 1.74
CA ILE A 122 0.89 -8.04 1.23
C ILE A 122 2.04 -9.01 0.99
N ASP A 123 2.38 -9.25 -0.27
CA ASP A 123 3.50 -10.10 -0.64
C ASP A 123 4.78 -9.27 -0.65
N LEU A 124 5.69 -9.57 0.29
CA LEU A 124 6.95 -8.86 0.52
C LEU A 124 8.14 -9.77 0.22
N MET A 125 9.03 -9.33 -0.66
CA MET A 125 10.35 -9.94 -0.87
C MET A 125 11.41 -9.12 -0.15
N VAL A 126 12.27 -9.79 0.60
CA VAL A 126 13.43 -9.18 1.28
C VAL A 126 14.68 -9.96 0.88
N ILE A 127 15.74 -9.24 0.52
CA ILE A 127 17.06 -9.80 0.24
C ILE A 127 18.04 -9.15 1.22
N GLY A 128 18.76 -9.96 2.00
CA GLY A 128 19.68 -9.47 3.01
C GLY A 128 20.08 -10.52 4.04
N GLU A 129 20.96 -10.11 4.94
CA GLU A 129 21.51 -10.97 6.00
C GLU A 129 20.80 -10.70 7.34
N ILE A 130 19.52 -11.09 7.41
CA ILE A 130 18.67 -11.00 8.60
C ILE A 130 17.99 -12.36 8.83
N SER A 131 17.66 -12.71 10.08
CA SER A 131 16.87 -13.92 10.33
C SER A 131 15.39 -13.68 10.04
N MET A 132 14.70 -14.74 9.59
CA MET A 132 13.24 -14.68 9.36
C MET A 132 12.47 -14.29 10.63
N GLU A 133 12.87 -14.81 11.79
CA GLU A 133 12.26 -14.47 13.08
C GLU A 133 12.33 -12.95 13.36
N LYS A 134 13.51 -12.36 13.13
CA LYS A 134 13.70 -10.92 13.31
C LYS A 134 12.90 -10.12 12.32
N LEU A 135 12.89 -10.50 11.03
CA LEU A 135 12.08 -9.85 10.01
C LEU A 135 10.58 -9.87 10.39
N LEU A 136 10.04 -11.02 10.76
CA LEU A 136 8.64 -11.17 11.16
C LEU A 136 8.31 -10.33 12.42
N SER A 137 9.26 -10.18 13.37
CA SER A 137 9.05 -9.32 14.52
C SER A 137 8.83 -7.85 14.14
N PHE A 138 9.50 -7.36 13.10
CA PHE A 138 9.32 -6.02 12.56
C PHE A 138 8.01 -5.85 11.76
N MET A 139 7.43 -6.93 11.23
CA MET A 139 6.20 -6.87 10.43
C MET A 139 4.92 -6.81 11.28
N ARG A 140 4.95 -7.17 12.56
CA ARG A 140 3.76 -7.15 13.43
C ARG A 140 3.06 -5.80 13.53
N ASP A 141 3.82 -4.71 13.69
CA ASP A 141 3.25 -3.36 13.77
C ASP A 141 2.67 -2.88 12.42
N PRO A 142 3.38 -3.05 11.29
CA PRO A 142 2.79 -2.85 9.95
C PRO A 142 1.50 -3.66 9.72
N GLU A 143 1.47 -4.94 10.05
CA GLU A 143 0.25 -5.77 9.90
C GLU A 143 -0.92 -5.21 10.70
N ARG A 144 -0.68 -4.85 11.96
CA ARG A 144 -1.71 -4.23 12.81
C ARG A 144 -2.20 -2.89 12.25
N THR A 145 -1.28 -2.05 11.78
CA THR A 145 -1.60 -0.73 11.23
C THR A 145 -2.36 -0.82 9.91
N LEU A 146 -1.99 -1.76 9.06
CA LEU A 146 -2.57 -1.96 7.73
C LEU A 146 -3.84 -2.83 7.76
N GLY A 147 -4.03 -3.60 8.86
CA GLY A 147 -5.12 -4.58 8.96
C GLY A 147 -5.01 -5.71 7.93
N ARG A 148 -3.78 -6.02 7.48
CA ARG A 148 -3.48 -7.01 6.44
C ARG A 148 -2.30 -7.85 6.85
N GLN A 149 -2.32 -9.13 6.49
CA GLN A 149 -1.21 -10.05 6.67
C GLN A 149 -0.07 -9.72 5.71
N ILE A 150 1.18 -9.90 6.16
CA ILE A 150 2.38 -9.71 5.34
C ILE A 150 3.04 -11.07 5.12
N ASN A 151 3.00 -11.55 3.89
CA ASN A 151 3.67 -12.76 3.46
C ASN A 151 5.11 -12.44 3.05
N ALA A 152 6.05 -12.57 3.98
CA ALA A 152 7.45 -12.25 3.73
C ALA A 152 8.23 -13.46 3.19
N SER A 153 8.93 -13.27 2.06
CA SER A 153 9.94 -14.17 1.52
C SER A 153 11.32 -13.56 1.75
N LEU A 154 12.23 -14.29 2.38
CA LEU A 154 13.57 -13.82 2.72
C LEU A 154 14.63 -14.69 2.05
N TYR A 155 15.57 -14.05 1.39
CA TYR A 155 16.76 -14.68 0.79
C TYR A 155 18.02 -13.91 1.13
N SER A 156 19.16 -14.60 1.27
CA SER A 156 20.45 -13.93 1.16
C SER A 156 20.73 -13.53 -0.29
N ALA A 157 21.60 -12.55 -0.52
CA ALA A 157 22.00 -12.16 -1.87
C ALA A 157 22.55 -13.34 -2.68
N LYS A 158 23.33 -14.23 -2.02
CA LYS A 158 23.88 -15.44 -2.63
C LYS A 158 22.78 -16.44 -3.01
N GLU A 159 21.81 -16.66 -2.14
CA GLU A 159 20.70 -17.58 -2.41
C GLU A 159 19.83 -17.05 -3.54
N TYR A 160 19.48 -15.77 -3.49
CA TYR A 160 18.70 -15.11 -4.53
C TYR A 160 19.38 -15.23 -5.91
N GLY A 161 20.68 -14.87 -6.02
CA GLY A 161 21.44 -14.99 -7.27
C GLY A 161 21.53 -16.45 -7.76
N SER A 162 21.69 -17.42 -6.85
CA SER A 162 21.68 -18.84 -7.22
C SER A 162 20.33 -19.30 -7.78
N ARG A 163 19.21 -18.84 -7.19
CA ARG A 163 17.85 -19.15 -7.66
C ARG A 163 17.57 -18.52 -9.01
N MET A 164 18.02 -17.28 -9.23
CA MET A 164 17.91 -16.60 -10.51
C MET A 164 18.62 -17.38 -11.62
N LYS A 165 19.90 -17.77 -11.40
CA LYS A 165 20.69 -18.56 -12.36
C LYS A 165 20.07 -19.91 -12.67
N LYS A 166 19.41 -20.54 -11.70
CA LYS A 166 18.70 -21.82 -11.86
C LYS A 166 17.30 -21.66 -12.45
N GLN A 167 16.88 -20.45 -12.76
CA GLN A 167 15.52 -20.14 -13.24
C GLN A 167 14.43 -20.70 -12.31
N ASP A 168 14.62 -20.53 -10.98
CA ASP A 168 13.62 -20.93 -9.99
C ASP A 168 12.26 -20.35 -10.39
N PRO A 169 11.20 -21.17 -10.52
CA PRO A 169 9.91 -20.71 -11.06
C PRO A 169 9.26 -19.57 -10.27
N PHE A 170 9.44 -19.56 -8.92
CA PHE A 170 8.89 -18.53 -8.07
C PHE A 170 9.64 -17.21 -8.28
N VAL A 171 10.97 -17.23 -8.18
CA VAL A 171 11.80 -16.02 -8.32
C VAL A 171 11.68 -15.45 -9.73
N ALA A 172 11.71 -16.31 -10.76
CA ALA A 172 11.54 -15.90 -12.15
C ALA A 172 10.17 -15.23 -12.39
N ARG A 173 9.08 -15.79 -11.84
CA ARG A 173 7.76 -15.19 -11.92
C ARG A 173 7.74 -13.80 -11.26
N VAL A 174 8.21 -13.70 -10.01
CA VAL A 174 8.22 -12.44 -9.26
C VAL A 174 9.04 -11.36 -9.99
N MET A 175 10.13 -11.75 -10.66
CA MET A 175 10.96 -10.80 -11.41
C MET A 175 10.35 -10.35 -12.75
N ASN A 176 9.42 -11.12 -13.31
CA ASN A 176 8.70 -10.76 -14.54
C ASN A 176 7.37 -10.02 -14.28
N GLU A 177 6.89 -10.00 -13.04
CA GLU A 177 5.67 -9.30 -12.65
C GLU A 177 5.96 -7.87 -12.15
N PRO A 178 4.94 -6.99 -12.10
CA PRO A 178 5.07 -5.66 -11.49
C PRO A 178 5.58 -5.74 -10.04
N ARG A 179 6.51 -4.84 -9.70
CA ARG A 179 7.10 -4.70 -8.36
C ARG A 179 7.07 -3.26 -7.89
N ILE A 180 7.03 -3.06 -6.57
CA ILE A 180 7.18 -1.74 -5.95
C ILE A 180 8.39 -1.79 -5.02
N LEU A 181 9.48 -1.18 -5.43
CA LEU A 181 10.73 -1.18 -4.67
C LEU A 181 10.57 -0.32 -3.40
N LEU A 182 10.96 -0.90 -2.26
CA LEU A 182 10.98 -0.24 -0.94
C LEU A 182 12.38 0.16 -0.54
N MET A 183 13.38 -0.71 -0.80
CA MET A 183 14.81 -0.52 -0.49
C MET A 183 15.68 -1.05 -1.63
N GLY A 184 16.86 -0.45 -1.80
CA GLY A 184 17.80 -0.77 -2.86
C GLY A 184 17.49 -0.04 -4.18
N GLU A 185 18.27 -0.33 -5.19
CA GLU A 185 18.13 0.21 -6.56
C GLU A 185 17.79 -0.91 -7.54
N GLU A 186 16.90 -0.66 -8.50
CA GLU A 186 16.43 -1.68 -9.46
C GLU A 186 17.57 -2.27 -10.30
N ASP A 187 18.50 -1.42 -10.76
CA ASP A 187 19.64 -1.84 -11.57
C ASP A 187 20.61 -2.75 -10.79
N GLU A 188 20.76 -2.52 -9.49
CA GLU A 188 21.59 -3.36 -8.62
C GLU A 188 20.92 -4.71 -8.34
N LEU A 189 19.62 -4.73 -8.12
CA LEU A 189 18.84 -5.96 -7.95
C LEU A 189 18.98 -6.89 -9.16
N GLN A 190 18.93 -6.32 -10.37
CA GLN A 190 19.09 -7.09 -11.62
C GLN A 190 20.50 -7.68 -11.75
N ARG A 191 21.55 -6.97 -11.29
CA ARG A 191 22.94 -7.46 -11.33
C ARG A 191 23.21 -8.65 -10.42
N ILE A 192 22.51 -8.77 -9.29
CA ILE A 192 22.65 -9.95 -8.41
C ILE A 192 22.16 -11.22 -9.12
N GLY A 193 21.21 -11.10 -10.04
CA GLY A 193 20.63 -12.21 -10.81
C GLY A 193 21.44 -12.59 -12.06
N SER A 194 22.40 -11.76 -12.47
CA SER A 194 23.27 -11.99 -13.65
C SER A 194 24.55 -12.78 -13.26
#